data_64d03d2e327f6f081a2f9aaffb04f638
#
_entry.id   64d03d2e327f6f081a2f9aaffb04f638
#
_cell.length_a   1.000
_cell.length_b   1.000
_cell.length_c   1.000
_cell.angle_alpha   90.00
_cell.angle_beta   90.00
_cell.angle_gamma   90.00
#
_symmetry.space_group_name_H-M   'P 1'
#
loop_
_entity.id
_entity.type
_entity.pdbx_description
1 polymer ?
#
loop_
_entity_poly.entity_id
_entity_poly.type
_entity_poly.pdbx_seq_one_letter_code
_entity_poly.pdbx_strand_id
1 'polypeptide(L)'
;MRRLISFILLIAVFWGGWQLFLYQARPQKEAVVTIGATLPLSGTNAETGLAAQDALNLALKEWNSRQNRYRYRIFYLDDSGKAEQAQKNLLTLLEKQNAAAVITLWTPAAEKAIPLAGKFRRLHFTCAFGNGLSDGLYNFNHYLSYHTDKFTDDFRQAAGKLPASCSSNLYDALGLLIFAHENTPPDWGRSLPSAERVSCSLHKIFNHASASGQIRIAPNGTVLPAEEQP
;
A
#
# COMPACT_ATOMS: atom_id res chain seq x y z
N MET A 1 63.43 8.22 -1.11
CA MET A 1 62.34 8.70 -1.92
C MET A 1 61.29 7.65 -2.27
N ARG A 2 61.59 6.50 -2.87
CA ARG A 2 60.61 5.45 -3.24
C ARG A 2 59.76 4.94 -2.08
N ARG A 3 60.31 4.71 -0.88
CA ARG A 3 59.57 4.22 0.32
C ARG A 3 58.61 5.27 0.85
N LEU A 4 58.94 6.55 0.75
CA LEU A 4 58.05 7.63 1.19
C LEU A 4 56.82 7.80 0.27
N ILE A 5 57.01 7.64 -1.04
CA ILE A 5 55.94 7.68 -2.05
C ILE A 5 54.99 6.50 -1.87
N SER A 6 55.51 5.29 -1.60
CA SER A 6 54.66 4.12 -1.33
C SER A 6 53.83 4.26 -0.08
N PHE A 7 54.34 4.90 0.97
CA PHE A 7 53.63 5.15 2.20
C PHE A 7 52.49 6.19 2.03
N ILE A 8 52.73 7.24 1.23
CA ILE A 8 51.73 8.25 0.91
C ILE A 8 50.59 7.63 0.07
N LEU A 9 50.91 6.77 -0.89
CA LEU A 9 49.94 6.06 -1.71
C LEU A 9 49.06 5.13 -0.86
N LEU A 10 49.65 4.39 0.08
CA LEU A 10 48.89 3.54 1.02
C LEU A 10 47.92 4.34 1.88
N ILE A 11 48.32 5.49 2.40
CA ILE A 11 47.45 6.38 3.18
C ILE A 11 46.33 6.92 2.31
N ALA A 12 46.58 7.32 1.07
CA ALA A 12 45.56 7.83 0.13
C ALA A 12 44.51 6.75 -0.21
N VAL A 13 44.96 5.52 -0.44
CA VAL A 13 44.05 4.38 -0.71
C VAL A 13 43.21 4.04 0.51
N PHE A 14 43.84 4.02 1.71
CA PHE A 14 43.10 3.78 2.94
C PHE A 14 42.07 4.89 3.24
N TRP A 15 42.45 6.14 3.04
CA TRP A 15 41.57 7.29 3.25
C TRP A 15 40.41 7.34 2.23
N GLY A 16 40.71 7.02 0.95
CA GLY A 16 39.69 6.85 -0.08
C GLY A 16 38.71 5.73 0.21
N GLY A 17 39.22 4.56 0.63
CA GLY A 17 38.41 3.42 1.06
C GLY A 17 37.55 3.73 2.29
N TRP A 18 38.11 4.46 3.26
CA TRP A 18 37.39 4.92 4.45
C TRP A 18 36.26 5.90 4.10
N GLN A 19 36.51 6.85 3.20
CA GLN A 19 35.48 7.79 2.72
C GLN A 19 34.36 7.08 1.96
N LEU A 20 34.69 6.09 1.13
CA LEU A 20 33.71 5.24 0.44
C LEU A 20 32.87 4.43 1.43
N PHE A 21 33.52 3.85 2.44
CA PHE A 21 32.84 3.12 3.51
C PHE A 21 31.88 4.04 4.30
N LEU A 22 32.32 5.23 4.68
CA LEU A 22 31.48 6.22 5.36
C LEU A 22 30.34 6.74 4.48
N TYR A 23 30.55 6.83 3.17
CA TYR A 23 29.49 7.19 2.22
C TYR A 23 28.43 6.11 2.10
N GLN A 24 28.82 4.83 2.07
CA GLN A 24 27.90 3.69 2.06
C GLN A 24 27.21 3.46 3.41
N ALA A 25 27.90 3.79 4.52
CA ALA A 25 27.36 3.69 5.87
C ALA A 25 26.44 4.85 6.29
N ARG A 26 26.30 5.89 5.45
CA ARG A 26 25.29 6.93 5.71
C ARG A 26 23.92 6.28 5.72
N PRO A 27 23.13 6.42 6.80
CA PRO A 27 21.76 5.95 6.80
C PRO A 27 21.05 6.64 5.64
N GLN A 28 20.74 5.87 4.59
CA GLN A 28 19.89 6.38 3.52
C GLN A 28 18.58 6.78 4.20
N LYS A 29 18.19 8.05 4.06
CA LYS A 29 16.92 8.53 4.58
C LYS A 29 15.84 7.65 3.96
N GLU A 30 15.23 6.79 4.76
CA GLU A 30 14.18 5.88 4.28
C GLU A 30 13.14 6.71 3.52
N ALA A 31 12.93 6.39 2.25
CA ALA A 31 11.93 7.08 1.47
C ALA A 31 10.54 6.73 2.04
N VAL A 32 9.77 7.77 2.35
CA VAL A 32 8.41 7.61 2.90
C VAL A 32 7.40 7.53 1.77
N VAL A 33 6.70 6.41 1.69
CA VAL A 33 5.58 6.20 0.77
C VAL A 33 4.28 6.62 1.46
N THR A 34 3.62 7.63 0.90
CA THR A 34 2.32 8.08 1.40
C THR A 34 1.21 7.36 0.64
N ILE A 35 0.26 6.79 1.37
CA ILE A 35 -0.96 6.18 0.86
C ILE A 35 -2.11 7.07 1.32
N GLY A 36 -3.04 7.39 0.44
CA GLY A 36 -4.23 8.16 0.77
C GLY A 36 -5.43 7.24 1.00
N ALA A 37 -6.22 7.48 2.04
CA ALA A 37 -7.48 6.76 2.24
C ALA A 37 -8.62 7.76 2.46
N THR A 38 -9.71 7.63 1.71
CA THR A 38 -10.97 8.32 1.99
C THR A 38 -12.00 7.28 2.41
N LEU A 39 -12.52 7.44 3.61
CA LEU A 39 -13.38 6.46 4.29
C LEU A 39 -14.53 7.21 4.99
N PRO A 40 -15.68 6.57 5.18
CA PRO A 40 -16.78 7.14 5.97
C PRO A 40 -16.47 7.03 7.47
N LEU A 41 -15.64 7.94 8.00
CA LEU A 41 -15.25 7.93 9.42
C LEU A 41 -16.30 8.58 10.33
N SER A 42 -17.31 9.23 9.75
CA SER A 42 -18.46 9.80 10.43
C SER A 42 -19.76 9.48 9.68
N GLY A 43 -20.91 9.80 10.30
CA GLY A 43 -22.24 9.57 9.71
C GLY A 43 -22.73 8.12 9.86
N THR A 44 -23.71 7.75 9.05
CA THR A 44 -24.44 6.47 9.16
C THR A 44 -23.53 5.23 8.99
N ASN A 45 -22.46 5.37 8.22
CA ASN A 45 -21.56 4.26 7.87
C ASN A 45 -20.25 4.30 8.67
N ALA A 46 -20.19 5.10 9.73
CA ALA A 46 -18.96 5.31 10.50
C ALA A 46 -18.41 4.03 11.12
N GLU A 47 -19.26 3.12 11.58
CA GLU A 47 -18.82 1.86 12.17
C GLU A 47 -17.95 1.04 11.19
N THR A 48 -18.43 0.88 9.95
CA THR A 48 -17.68 0.15 8.92
C THR A 48 -16.43 0.91 8.48
N GLY A 49 -16.51 2.24 8.35
CA GLY A 49 -15.37 3.07 8.00
C GLY A 49 -14.26 3.04 9.05
N LEU A 50 -14.62 3.10 10.32
CA LEU A 50 -13.68 2.99 11.45
C LEU A 50 -13.08 1.58 11.55
N ALA A 51 -13.86 0.53 11.31
CA ALA A 51 -13.33 -0.83 11.26
C ALA A 51 -12.35 -1.03 10.08
N ALA A 52 -12.63 -0.42 8.93
CA ALA A 52 -11.72 -0.39 7.79
C ALA A 52 -10.41 0.37 8.12
N GLN A 53 -10.50 1.50 8.82
CA GLN A 53 -9.32 2.25 9.29
C GLN A 53 -8.48 1.43 10.27
N ASP A 54 -9.10 0.73 11.21
CA ASP A 54 -8.40 -0.14 12.17
C ASP A 54 -7.68 -1.30 11.45
N ALA A 55 -8.32 -1.90 10.44
CA ALA A 55 -7.71 -2.94 9.62
C ALA A 55 -6.49 -2.44 8.84
N LEU A 56 -6.59 -1.26 8.24
CA LEU A 56 -5.46 -0.61 7.55
C LEU A 56 -4.33 -0.26 8.53
N ASN A 57 -4.65 0.21 9.72
CA ASN A 57 -3.67 0.52 10.76
C ASN A 57 -2.95 -0.74 11.26
N LEU A 58 -3.68 -1.86 11.40
CA LEU A 58 -3.09 -3.16 11.77
C LEU A 58 -2.09 -3.61 10.70
N ALA A 59 -2.49 -3.63 9.42
CA ALA A 59 -1.61 -3.97 8.31
C ALA A 59 -0.38 -3.04 8.26
N LEU A 60 -0.58 -1.73 8.39
CA LEU A 60 0.50 -0.74 8.37
C LEU A 60 1.52 -0.97 9.51
N LYS A 61 1.03 -1.25 10.72
CA LYS A 61 1.87 -1.55 11.88
C LYS A 61 2.70 -2.79 11.65
N GLU A 62 2.10 -3.87 11.17
CA GLU A 62 2.80 -5.13 10.90
C GLU A 62 3.86 -4.97 9.82
N TRP A 63 3.52 -4.29 8.72
CA TRP A 63 4.49 -4.05 7.65
C TRP A 63 5.63 -3.14 8.11
N ASN A 64 5.35 -2.04 8.77
CA ASN A 64 6.39 -1.12 9.25
C ASN A 64 7.27 -1.71 10.39
N SER A 65 6.88 -2.83 11.00
CA SER A 65 7.71 -3.57 11.95
C SER A 65 8.78 -4.45 11.29
N ARG A 66 8.66 -4.68 9.99
CA ARG A 66 9.60 -5.47 9.19
C ARG A 66 10.77 -4.61 8.72
N GLN A 67 11.86 -5.26 8.29
CA GLN A 67 12.93 -4.58 7.55
C GLN A 67 12.47 -4.33 6.11
N ASN A 68 11.92 -3.15 5.88
CA ASN A 68 11.44 -2.71 4.58
C ASN A 68 12.41 -1.72 3.93
N ARG A 69 12.37 -1.64 2.60
CA ARG A 69 13.08 -0.63 1.81
C ARG A 69 12.52 0.77 2.03
N TYR A 70 11.21 0.86 2.32
CA TYR A 70 10.47 2.10 2.48
C TYR A 70 9.74 2.15 3.82
N ARG A 71 9.48 3.37 4.29
CA ARG A 71 8.53 3.62 5.36
C ARG A 71 7.18 3.95 4.77
N TYR A 72 6.12 3.35 5.29
CA TYR A 72 4.76 3.59 4.83
C TYR A 72 3.99 4.42 5.84
N ARG A 73 3.13 5.31 5.33
CA ARG A 73 2.17 6.06 6.13
C ARG A 73 0.86 6.20 5.37
N ILE A 74 -0.24 6.30 6.11
CA ILE A 74 -1.57 6.52 5.54
C ILE A 74 -2.08 7.89 5.97
N PHE A 75 -2.61 8.63 5.00
CA PHE A 75 -3.38 9.86 5.24
C PHE A 75 -4.86 9.54 5.11
N TYR A 76 -5.59 9.65 6.21
CA TYR A 76 -7.04 9.44 6.26
C TYR A 76 -7.79 10.74 6.11
N LEU A 77 -8.84 10.74 5.29
CA LEU A 77 -9.80 11.82 5.19
C LEU A 77 -11.22 11.24 5.28
N ASP A 78 -12.06 11.90 6.06
CA ASP A 78 -13.46 11.51 6.24
C ASP A 78 -14.30 11.97 5.06
N ASP A 79 -15.00 11.05 4.39
CA ASP A 79 -15.98 11.38 3.35
C ASP A 79 -17.43 11.35 3.86
N SER A 80 -17.65 10.92 5.10
CA SER A 80 -18.98 10.81 5.73
C SER A 80 -19.98 10.00 4.88
N GLY A 81 -19.46 9.10 4.00
CA GLY A 81 -20.26 8.33 3.05
C GLY A 81 -20.78 9.13 1.85
N LYS A 82 -20.22 10.32 1.57
CA LYS A 82 -20.67 11.22 0.48
C LYS A 82 -19.68 11.22 -0.67
N ALA A 83 -20.15 10.90 -1.88
CA ALA A 83 -19.34 10.84 -3.09
C ALA A 83 -18.61 12.16 -3.40
N GLU A 84 -19.28 13.29 -3.25
CA GLU A 84 -18.69 14.62 -3.50
C GLU A 84 -17.58 14.97 -2.51
N GLN A 85 -17.74 14.55 -1.24
CA GLN A 85 -16.70 14.74 -0.24
C GLN A 85 -15.51 13.80 -0.52
N ALA A 86 -15.77 12.54 -0.89
CA ALA A 86 -14.73 11.61 -1.33
C ALA A 86 -13.92 12.18 -2.51
N GLN A 87 -14.57 12.81 -3.49
CA GLN A 87 -13.89 13.44 -4.62
C GLN A 87 -12.95 14.58 -4.19
N LYS A 88 -13.38 15.44 -3.27
CA LYS A 88 -12.54 16.53 -2.71
C LYS A 88 -11.35 15.96 -1.93
N ASN A 89 -11.61 14.94 -1.14
CA ASN A 89 -10.57 14.24 -0.40
C ASN A 89 -9.52 13.62 -1.33
N LEU A 90 -9.96 12.94 -2.38
CA LEU A 90 -9.07 12.34 -3.38
C LEU A 90 -8.17 13.36 -4.07
N LEU A 91 -8.69 14.52 -4.45
CA LEU A 91 -7.88 15.61 -4.99
C LEU A 91 -6.83 16.08 -3.97
N THR A 92 -7.22 16.22 -2.70
CA THR A 92 -6.28 16.59 -1.64
C THR A 92 -5.18 15.53 -1.45
N LEU A 93 -5.54 14.25 -1.44
CA LEU A 93 -4.60 13.15 -1.30
C LEU A 93 -3.63 13.05 -2.47
N LEU A 94 -4.12 13.24 -3.69
CA LEU A 94 -3.33 13.11 -4.91
C LEU A 94 -2.45 14.34 -5.17
N GLU A 95 -3.00 15.56 -5.04
CA GLU A 95 -2.30 16.80 -5.36
C GLU A 95 -1.41 17.31 -4.23
N LYS A 96 -1.97 17.35 -2.99
CA LYS A 96 -1.26 17.96 -1.86
C LYS A 96 -0.40 16.97 -1.09
N GLN A 97 -0.88 15.74 -0.92
CA GLN A 97 -0.14 14.69 -0.18
C GLN A 97 0.75 13.83 -1.09
N ASN A 98 0.63 13.99 -2.42
CA ASN A 98 1.34 13.19 -3.42
C ASN A 98 1.25 11.69 -3.13
N ALA A 99 0.05 11.21 -2.79
CA ALA A 99 -0.18 9.81 -2.46
C ALA A 99 0.22 8.89 -3.61
N ALA A 100 1.00 7.85 -3.32
CA ALA A 100 1.44 6.84 -4.29
C ALA A 100 0.29 5.93 -4.73
N ALA A 101 -0.67 5.72 -3.84
CA ALA A 101 -1.90 4.98 -4.09
C ALA A 101 -3.05 5.58 -3.28
N VAL A 102 -4.29 5.32 -3.69
CA VAL A 102 -5.48 5.70 -2.94
C VAL A 102 -6.31 4.48 -2.58
N ILE A 103 -6.93 4.53 -1.41
CA ILE A 103 -7.84 3.51 -0.89
C ILE A 103 -9.20 4.15 -0.67
N THR A 104 -10.25 3.48 -1.15
CA THR A 104 -11.64 3.88 -0.93
C THR A 104 -12.45 2.72 -0.35
N LEU A 105 -13.57 3.06 0.28
CA LEU A 105 -14.55 2.10 0.72
C LEU A 105 -15.88 2.39 0.02
N TRP A 106 -16.45 1.33 -0.58
CA TRP A 106 -17.74 1.35 -1.29
C TRP A 106 -17.78 2.12 -2.61
N THR A 107 -18.82 1.82 -3.38
CA THR A 107 -18.99 2.24 -4.77
C THR A 107 -18.99 3.76 -4.98
N PRO A 108 -19.72 4.59 -4.19
CA PRO A 108 -19.76 6.01 -4.47
C PRO A 108 -18.40 6.71 -4.41
N ALA A 109 -17.54 6.31 -3.48
CA ALA A 109 -16.18 6.83 -3.37
C ALA A 109 -15.27 6.25 -4.47
N ALA A 110 -15.41 4.94 -4.77
CA ALA A 110 -14.64 4.27 -5.80
C ALA A 110 -14.89 4.88 -7.20
N GLU A 111 -16.14 5.16 -7.57
CA GLU A 111 -16.49 5.79 -8.83
C GLU A 111 -15.85 7.17 -9.01
N LYS A 112 -15.74 7.95 -7.94
CA LYS A 112 -15.02 9.24 -7.97
C LYS A 112 -13.50 9.06 -8.06
N ALA A 113 -12.97 7.98 -7.49
CA ALA A 113 -11.54 7.70 -7.49
C ALA A 113 -11.01 7.23 -8.85
N ILE A 114 -11.78 6.43 -9.60
CA ILE A 114 -11.36 5.85 -10.88
C ILE A 114 -10.77 6.90 -11.85
N PRO A 115 -11.50 7.96 -12.25
CA PRO A 115 -10.97 8.94 -13.19
C PRO A 115 -9.81 9.76 -12.62
N LEU A 116 -9.80 9.99 -11.30
CA LEU A 116 -8.74 10.75 -10.66
C LEU A 116 -7.45 9.92 -10.56
N ALA A 117 -7.54 8.67 -10.11
CA ALA A 117 -6.39 7.78 -10.04
C ALA A 117 -5.74 7.61 -11.41
N GLY A 118 -6.53 7.42 -12.46
CA GLY A 118 -6.06 7.37 -13.85
C GLY A 118 -5.35 8.66 -14.28
N LYS A 119 -5.97 9.83 -14.05
CA LYS A 119 -5.39 11.14 -14.36
C LYS A 119 -4.03 11.36 -13.70
N PHE A 120 -3.90 10.99 -12.43
CA PHE A 120 -2.67 11.14 -11.65
C PHE A 120 -1.70 9.96 -11.78
N ARG A 121 -2.07 8.92 -12.55
CA ARG A 121 -1.29 7.68 -12.72
C ARG A 121 -0.94 7.07 -11.37
N ARG A 122 -1.96 6.85 -10.54
CA ARG A 122 -1.84 6.24 -9.21
C ARG A 122 -2.69 4.98 -9.12
N LEU A 123 -2.26 4.05 -8.31
CA LEU A 123 -3.04 2.84 -8.03
C LEU A 123 -4.23 3.17 -7.15
N HIS A 124 -5.34 2.48 -7.40
CA HIS A 124 -6.56 2.60 -6.62
C HIS A 124 -7.00 1.23 -6.10
N PHE A 125 -7.15 1.14 -4.79
CA PHE A 125 -7.61 -0.05 -4.07
C PHE A 125 -8.97 0.26 -3.45
N THR A 126 -9.89 -0.69 -3.53
CA THR A 126 -11.22 -0.51 -2.99
C THR A 126 -11.83 -1.81 -2.50
N CYS A 127 -12.83 -1.71 -1.62
CA CYS A 127 -13.81 -2.74 -1.36
C CYS A 127 -15.18 -2.16 -1.76
N ALA A 128 -15.56 -2.35 -3.03
CA ALA A 128 -16.75 -1.74 -3.63
C ALA A 128 -17.57 -2.76 -4.41
N PHE A 129 -18.88 -2.54 -4.50
CA PHE A 129 -19.79 -3.32 -5.31
C PHE A 129 -19.86 -2.76 -6.72
N GLY A 130 -19.81 -3.60 -7.74
CA GLY A 130 -19.97 -3.22 -9.14
C GLY A 130 -18.84 -3.65 -10.06
N ASN A 131 -19.13 -3.67 -11.36
CA ASN A 131 -18.24 -4.22 -12.38
C ASN A 131 -17.52 -3.16 -13.23
N GLY A 132 -17.56 -1.90 -12.83
CA GLY A 132 -16.92 -0.80 -13.56
C GLY A 132 -15.43 -0.72 -13.26
N LEU A 133 -14.65 -1.63 -13.85
CA LEU A 133 -13.21 -1.73 -13.58
C LEU A 133 -12.44 -0.99 -14.66
N SER A 134 -11.54 -0.12 -14.26
CA SER A 134 -10.53 0.53 -15.10
C SER A 134 -9.14 0.03 -14.75
N ASP A 135 -8.19 0.17 -15.67
CA ASP A 135 -6.80 -0.17 -15.43
C ASP A 135 -6.27 0.56 -14.18
N GLY A 136 -5.58 -0.19 -13.33
CA GLY A 136 -5.03 0.32 -12.07
C GLY A 136 -5.99 0.36 -10.89
N LEU A 137 -7.22 -0.13 -11.05
CA LEU A 137 -8.17 -0.37 -9.96
C LEU A 137 -8.05 -1.81 -9.47
N TYR A 138 -7.88 -1.97 -8.16
CA TYR A 138 -7.85 -3.27 -7.47
C TYR A 138 -9.03 -3.36 -6.52
N ASN A 139 -10.04 -4.18 -6.89
CA ASN A 139 -11.26 -4.33 -6.10
C ASN A 139 -11.23 -5.60 -5.26
N PHE A 140 -11.23 -5.42 -3.96
CA PHE A 140 -11.18 -6.45 -2.93
C PHE A 140 -12.58 -6.72 -2.36
N ASN A 141 -13.56 -7.00 -3.19
CA ASN A 141 -14.94 -7.23 -2.77
C ASN A 141 -15.35 -8.71 -2.69
N HIS A 142 -14.38 -9.62 -2.75
CA HIS A 142 -14.61 -11.04 -2.56
C HIS A 142 -14.81 -11.35 -1.06
N TYR A 143 -15.72 -12.24 -0.74
CA TYR A 143 -15.96 -12.74 0.63
C TYR A 143 -16.03 -11.65 1.71
N LEU A 144 -16.87 -10.62 1.50
CA LEU A 144 -16.95 -9.41 2.34
C LEU A 144 -17.11 -9.62 3.84
N SER A 145 -17.68 -10.74 4.23
CA SER A 145 -17.94 -11.10 5.65
C SER A 145 -17.09 -12.28 6.12
N TYR A 146 -16.16 -12.73 5.28
CA TYR A 146 -15.26 -13.82 5.64
C TYR A 146 -13.93 -13.24 6.14
N HIS A 147 -13.51 -13.73 7.28
CA HIS A 147 -12.23 -13.39 7.91
C HIS A 147 -11.60 -14.66 8.43
N THR A 148 -10.31 -14.86 8.24
CA THR A 148 -9.59 -15.96 8.88
C THR A 148 -9.61 -15.79 10.41
N ASP A 149 -9.57 -16.90 11.15
CA ASP A 149 -9.54 -16.85 12.62
C ASP A 149 -8.36 -16.02 13.12
N LYS A 150 -7.19 -16.22 12.51
CA LYS A 150 -6.00 -15.45 12.85
C LYS A 150 -6.22 -13.93 12.71
N PHE A 151 -6.77 -13.48 11.59
CA PHE A 151 -7.05 -12.06 11.39
C PHE A 151 -8.06 -11.55 12.41
N THR A 152 -9.10 -12.32 12.69
CA THR A 152 -10.15 -11.95 13.65
C THR A 152 -9.55 -11.75 15.05
N ASP A 153 -8.65 -12.62 15.48
CA ASP A 153 -8.01 -12.53 16.79
C ASP A 153 -7.03 -11.36 16.86
N ASP A 154 -6.19 -11.18 15.84
CA ASP A 154 -5.24 -10.06 15.75
C ASP A 154 -5.98 -8.71 15.71
N PHE A 155 -7.07 -8.64 14.94
CA PHE A 155 -7.92 -7.44 14.85
C PHE A 155 -8.60 -7.14 16.18
N ARG A 156 -9.18 -8.16 16.85
CA ARG A 156 -9.81 -7.99 18.16
C ARG A 156 -8.80 -7.51 19.20
N GLN A 157 -7.57 -8.05 19.18
CA GLN A 157 -6.50 -7.60 20.08
C GLN A 157 -6.09 -6.16 19.81
N ALA A 158 -6.02 -5.75 18.54
CA ALA A 158 -5.59 -4.41 18.16
C ALA A 158 -6.68 -3.33 18.34
N ALA A 159 -7.93 -3.64 17.98
CA ALA A 159 -9.03 -2.69 17.89
C ALA A 159 -10.07 -2.81 19.03
N GLY A 160 -9.99 -3.87 19.86
CA GLY A 160 -10.93 -4.11 20.96
C GLY A 160 -12.35 -4.50 20.51
N LYS A 161 -12.54 -4.81 19.23
CA LYS A 161 -13.84 -5.16 18.63
C LYS A 161 -13.68 -6.19 17.53
N LEU A 162 -14.77 -6.76 17.04
CA LEU A 162 -14.77 -7.66 15.89
C LEU A 162 -14.61 -6.87 14.58
N PRO A 163 -14.00 -7.49 13.56
CA PRO A 163 -13.93 -6.89 12.22
C PRO A 163 -15.33 -6.75 11.61
N ALA A 164 -15.55 -5.68 10.86
CA ALA A 164 -16.75 -5.47 10.05
C ALA A 164 -16.51 -5.91 8.60
N SER A 165 -17.55 -5.84 7.77
CA SER A 165 -17.42 -6.08 6.33
C SER A 165 -16.28 -5.25 5.73
N CYS A 166 -15.56 -5.82 4.78
CA CYS A 166 -14.38 -5.24 4.13
C CYS A 166 -13.13 -5.07 5.02
N SER A 167 -13.14 -5.39 6.32
CA SER A 167 -11.95 -5.20 7.17
C SER A 167 -10.76 -6.05 6.69
N SER A 168 -10.94 -7.37 6.54
CA SER A 168 -9.88 -8.25 6.03
C SER A 168 -9.48 -7.90 4.60
N ASN A 169 -10.45 -7.53 3.77
CA ASN A 169 -10.21 -7.15 2.37
C ASN A 169 -9.30 -5.91 2.26
N LEU A 170 -9.52 -4.88 3.08
CA LEU A 170 -8.67 -3.68 3.07
C LEU A 170 -7.32 -3.90 3.77
N TYR A 171 -7.28 -4.77 4.80
CA TYR A 171 -6.01 -5.24 5.35
C TYR A 171 -5.16 -5.91 4.28
N ASP A 172 -5.73 -6.82 3.51
CA ASP A 172 -5.05 -7.50 2.39
C ASP A 172 -4.67 -6.53 1.28
N ALA A 173 -5.55 -5.60 0.93
CA ALA A 173 -5.29 -4.58 -0.08
C ALA A 173 -4.03 -3.76 0.24
N LEU A 174 -3.89 -3.30 1.48
CA LEU A 174 -2.70 -2.58 1.92
C LEU A 174 -1.48 -3.51 1.97
N GLY A 175 -1.64 -4.73 2.48
CA GLY A 175 -0.57 -5.72 2.55
C GLY A 175 0.02 -6.04 1.18
N LEU A 176 -0.84 -6.29 0.19
CA LEU A 176 -0.43 -6.59 -1.19
C LEU A 176 0.17 -5.37 -1.90
N LEU A 177 -0.37 -4.17 -1.66
CA LEU A 177 0.24 -2.94 -2.17
C LEU A 177 1.68 -2.78 -1.66
N ILE A 178 1.88 -2.92 -0.36
CA ILE A 178 3.22 -2.82 0.24
C ILE A 178 4.13 -3.94 -0.26
N PHE A 179 3.66 -5.17 -0.29
CA PHE A 179 4.40 -6.31 -0.83
C PHE A 179 4.87 -6.07 -2.27
N ALA A 180 3.96 -5.64 -3.14
CA ALA A 180 4.30 -5.36 -4.54
C ALA A 180 5.29 -4.20 -4.66
N HIS A 181 5.12 -3.15 -3.83
CA HIS A 181 5.99 -1.98 -3.81
C HIS A 181 7.41 -2.34 -3.36
N GLU A 182 7.57 -3.16 -2.31
CA GLU A 182 8.86 -3.65 -1.80
C GLU A 182 9.59 -4.54 -2.81
N ASN A 183 8.83 -5.33 -3.58
CA ASN A 183 9.39 -6.24 -4.60
C ASN A 183 9.59 -5.58 -5.97
N THR A 184 9.26 -4.30 -6.12
CA THR A 184 9.46 -3.55 -7.35
C THR A 184 10.64 -2.57 -7.17
N PRO A 185 11.74 -2.73 -7.93
CA PRO A 185 12.84 -1.78 -7.88
C PRO A 185 12.38 -0.37 -8.29
N PRO A 186 12.96 0.70 -7.73
CA PRO A 186 12.66 2.06 -8.18
C PRO A 186 13.02 2.25 -9.66
N ASP A 187 12.37 3.21 -10.31
CA ASP A 187 12.71 3.61 -11.66
C ASP A 187 14.06 4.34 -11.67
N TRP A 188 14.74 4.32 -12.82
CA TRP A 188 16.01 5.02 -12.98
C TRP A 188 15.90 6.49 -12.58
N GLY A 189 16.77 6.94 -11.69
CA GLY A 189 16.79 8.32 -11.20
C GLY A 189 15.65 8.68 -10.25
N ARG A 190 14.82 7.71 -9.80
CA ARG A 190 13.74 7.91 -8.83
C ARG A 190 14.00 7.15 -7.54
N SER A 191 13.43 7.63 -6.45
CA SER A 191 13.47 6.93 -5.16
C SER A 191 12.37 5.88 -5.00
N LEU A 192 11.32 5.93 -5.83
CA LEU A 192 10.15 5.06 -5.76
C LEU A 192 9.84 4.46 -7.14
N PRO A 193 9.28 3.24 -7.22
CA PRO A 193 8.78 2.67 -8.46
C PRO A 193 7.52 3.41 -8.94
N SER A 194 7.30 3.41 -10.25
CA SER A 194 6.06 3.92 -10.83
C SER A 194 4.87 3.00 -10.54
N ALA A 195 3.65 3.56 -10.60
CA ALA A 195 2.43 2.80 -10.40
C ALA A 195 2.29 1.64 -11.40
N GLU A 196 2.70 1.84 -12.65
CA GLU A 196 2.65 0.81 -13.69
C GLU A 196 3.53 -0.39 -13.35
N ARG A 197 4.74 -0.16 -12.80
CA ARG A 197 5.63 -1.25 -12.41
C ARG A 197 5.12 -2.00 -11.19
N VAL A 198 4.56 -1.29 -10.21
CA VAL A 198 3.92 -1.91 -9.04
C VAL A 198 2.69 -2.71 -9.48
N SER A 199 1.89 -2.19 -10.41
CA SER A 199 0.77 -2.91 -11.04
C SER A 199 1.22 -4.22 -11.69
N CYS A 200 2.31 -4.21 -12.47
CA CYS A 200 2.89 -5.44 -13.03
C CYS A 200 3.27 -6.47 -11.97
N SER A 201 3.73 -6.04 -10.81
CA SER A 201 4.05 -6.95 -9.70
C SER A 201 2.81 -7.51 -9.04
N LEU A 202 1.74 -6.73 -8.91
CA LEU A 202 0.44 -7.17 -8.38
C LEU A 202 -0.19 -8.25 -9.27
N HIS A 203 -0.14 -8.09 -10.59
CA HIS A 203 -0.71 -9.09 -11.53
C HIS A 203 0.04 -10.42 -11.57
N LYS A 204 1.17 -10.56 -10.87
CA LYS A 204 1.89 -11.83 -10.69
C LYS A 204 1.40 -12.63 -9.46
N ILE A 205 0.42 -12.13 -8.74
CA ILE A 205 -0.14 -12.78 -7.56
C ILE A 205 -1.24 -13.75 -7.99
N PHE A 206 -0.95 -15.06 -7.96
CA PHE A 206 -1.87 -16.12 -8.40
C PHE A 206 -2.50 -16.90 -7.26
N ASN A 207 -1.77 -17.09 -6.16
CA ASN A 207 -2.25 -17.81 -4.99
C ASN A 207 -1.55 -17.23 -3.76
N HIS A 208 -2.24 -16.36 -3.03
CA HIS A 208 -1.70 -15.68 -1.87
C HIS A 208 -2.58 -15.94 -0.65
N ALA A 209 -1.98 -16.48 0.40
CA ALA A 209 -2.65 -16.64 1.68
C ALA A 209 -2.82 -15.28 2.34
N SER A 210 -4.05 -14.88 2.61
CA SER A 210 -4.41 -13.57 3.11
C SER A 210 -5.42 -13.64 4.26
N ALA A 211 -5.73 -12.50 4.86
CA ALA A 211 -6.71 -12.39 5.94
C ALA A 211 -8.14 -12.71 5.46
N SER A 212 -8.42 -12.51 4.19
CA SER A 212 -9.70 -12.82 3.52
C SER A 212 -9.68 -14.19 2.79
N GLY A 213 -8.70 -15.05 3.09
CA GLY A 213 -8.56 -16.37 2.49
C GLY A 213 -7.48 -16.45 1.41
N GLN A 214 -7.52 -17.50 0.59
CA GLN A 214 -6.61 -17.63 -0.56
C GLN A 214 -7.12 -16.78 -1.71
N ILE A 215 -6.26 -15.89 -2.24
CA ILE A 215 -6.66 -14.92 -3.26
C ILE A 215 -5.69 -14.87 -4.45
N ARG A 216 -6.22 -14.43 -5.59
CA ARG A 216 -5.48 -14.09 -6.81
C ARG A 216 -5.97 -12.77 -7.38
N ILE A 217 -5.15 -12.12 -8.16
CA ILE A 217 -5.53 -10.89 -8.88
C ILE A 217 -5.78 -11.23 -10.34
N ALA A 218 -6.99 -10.98 -10.81
CA ALA A 218 -7.38 -11.17 -12.21
C ALA A 218 -6.74 -10.08 -13.12
N PRO A 219 -6.63 -10.31 -14.43
CA PRO A 219 -6.04 -9.34 -15.36
C PRO A 219 -6.69 -7.95 -15.34
N ASN A 220 -7.96 -7.86 -14.98
CA ASN A 220 -8.70 -6.60 -14.85
C ASN A 220 -8.56 -5.93 -13.47
N GLY A 221 -7.71 -6.46 -12.58
CA GLY A 221 -7.51 -5.94 -11.23
C GLY A 221 -8.51 -6.45 -10.19
N THR A 222 -9.54 -7.21 -10.56
CA THR A 222 -10.45 -7.81 -9.58
C THR A 222 -9.71 -8.86 -8.75
N VAL A 223 -9.86 -8.78 -7.45
CA VAL A 223 -9.37 -9.81 -6.54
C VAL A 223 -10.41 -10.91 -6.45
N LEU A 224 -9.98 -12.13 -6.68
CA LEU A 224 -10.82 -13.31 -6.69
C LEU A 224 -10.27 -14.32 -5.69
N PRO A 225 -11.13 -15.22 -5.16
CA PRO A 225 -10.63 -16.41 -4.48
C PRO A 225 -9.66 -17.16 -5.40
N ALA A 226 -8.57 -17.68 -4.84
CA ALA A 226 -7.76 -18.63 -5.57
C ALA A 226 -8.59 -19.91 -5.77
N GLU A 227 -8.63 -20.41 -6.99
CA GLU A 227 -9.26 -21.70 -7.27
C GLU A 227 -8.46 -22.77 -6.51
N GLU A 228 -9.16 -23.64 -5.76
CA GLU A 228 -8.55 -24.86 -5.26
C GLU A 228 -8.07 -25.63 -6.50
N GLN A 229 -6.77 -25.87 -6.60
CA GLN A 229 -6.27 -26.76 -7.65
C GLN A 229 -6.81 -28.16 -7.36
N PRO A 230 -7.46 -28.81 -8.32
CA PRO A 230 -7.99 -30.15 -8.16
C PRO A 230 -6.90 -31.18 -7.86
#